data_34ca3bb457993b8cd3142aa596a2e0e0
#
_entry.id   34ca3bb457993b8cd3142aa596a2e0e0
#
_cell.length_a   1.000
_cell.length_b   1.000
_cell.length_c   1.000
_cell.angle_alpha   90.00
_cell.angle_beta   90.00
_cell.angle_gamma   90.00
#
_symmetry.space_group_name_H-M   'P 1'
#
loop_
_entity.id
_entity.type
_entity.pdbx_description
1 polymer ?
#
loop_
_entity_poly.entity_id
_entity_poly.type
_entity_poly.pdbx_seq_one_letter_code
_entity_poly.pdbx_strand_id
1 'polypeptide(L)'
;PILRNAVTAQTNLDPGVIEAADGVGMTFWQRLRLVEAPLSSPYIMAGIRTAAVWTIGAATLSTTIGQPSLGDPIFAGLQTQNWVLVLAGCIASAGLAMVADALLGTIEKGLRTRRRVLSLGGLAAVLLGILAALFVSFGNRDDDRIVIGAKSFSEQYVLARLIGQRLEANGYRVAYRDGLGSAVAHRAVSSGAIDIMVDYTG
;
A
#
# COMPACT_ATOMS: atom_id res chain seq x y z
N PRO A 1 -10.29 3.96 11.36
CA PRO A 1 -9.41 4.12 12.53
C PRO A 1 -9.16 5.58 12.87
N ILE A 2 -8.82 6.45 11.90
CA ILE A 2 -8.47 7.86 12.14
C ILE A 2 -9.60 8.63 12.81
N LEU A 3 -10.82 8.59 12.26
CA LEU A 3 -11.97 9.30 12.81
C LEU A 3 -12.30 8.83 14.23
N ARG A 4 -12.28 7.52 14.48
CA ARG A 4 -12.53 6.97 15.81
C ARG A 4 -11.51 7.49 16.83
N ASN A 5 -10.23 7.48 16.48
CA ASN A 5 -9.19 7.97 17.37
C ASN A 5 -9.25 9.49 17.57
N ALA A 6 -9.66 10.25 16.55
CA ALA A 6 -9.89 11.69 16.68
C ALA A 6 -11.05 12.00 17.65
N VAL A 7 -12.17 11.27 17.54
CA VAL A 7 -13.30 11.40 18.48
C VAL A 7 -12.86 11.00 19.89
N THR A 8 -12.17 9.86 20.04
CA THR A 8 -11.65 9.41 21.35
C THR A 8 -10.69 10.45 21.95
N ALA A 9 -9.86 11.08 21.12
CA ALA A 9 -8.96 12.14 21.58
C ALA A 9 -9.73 13.31 22.15
N GLN A 10 -10.78 13.75 21.48
CA GLN A 10 -11.62 14.86 21.92
C GLN A 10 -12.40 14.53 23.20
N THR A 11 -12.96 13.34 23.30
CA THR A 11 -13.73 12.91 24.48
C THR A 11 -12.87 12.67 25.71
N ASN A 12 -11.57 12.41 25.55
CA ASN A 12 -10.62 12.20 26.64
C ASN A 12 -9.82 13.45 27.02
N LEU A 13 -10.10 14.61 26.42
CA LEU A 13 -9.52 15.86 26.88
C LEU A 13 -10.06 16.21 28.26
N ASP A 14 -9.16 16.64 29.15
CA ASP A 14 -9.54 17.09 30.47
C ASP A 14 -10.48 18.32 30.37
N PRO A 15 -11.71 18.22 30.89
CA PRO A 15 -12.66 19.34 30.89
C PRO A 15 -12.09 20.60 31.51
N GLY A 16 -11.26 20.48 32.57
CA GLY A 16 -10.62 21.60 33.24
C GLY A 16 -9.68 22.39 32.31
N VAL A 17 -9.02 21.72 31.35
CA VAL A 17 -8.17 22.40 30.36
C VAL A 17 -9.03 23.25 29.41
N ILE A 18 -10.18 22.72 29.02
CA ILE A 18 -11.12 23.42 28.13
C ILE A 18 -11.74 24.63 28.86
N GLU A 19 -12.20 24.44 30.11
CA GLU A 19 -12.74 25.52 30.94
C GLU A 19 -11.69 26.59 31.18
N ALA A 20 -10.44 26.24 31.47
CA ALA A 20 -9.35 27.20 31.62
C ALA A 20 -9.10 28.00 30.34
N ALA A 21 -9.13 27.37 29.17
CA ALA A 21 -8.98 28.04 27.90
C ALA A 21 -10.14 29.05 27.62
N ASP A 22 -11.36 28.65 27.94
CA ASP A 22 -12.52 29.50 27.81
C ASP A 22 -12.49 30.65 28.86
N GLY A 23 -12.01 30.39 30.07
CA GLY A 23 -11.85 31.38 31.15
C GLY A 23 -10.84 32.48 30.81
N VAL A 24 -9.80 32.20 30.02
CA VAL A 24 -8.87 33.25 29.52
C VAL A 24 -9.36 33.92 28.23
N GLY A 25 -10.60 33.65 27.80
CA GLY A 25 -11.23 34.30 26.65
C GLY A 25 -10.72 33.82 25.29
N MET A 26 -10.23 32.59 25.16
CA MET A 26 -9.81 32.05 23.87
C MET A 26 -11.01 31.90 22.93
N THR A 27 -10.85 32.34 21.69
CA THR A 27 -11.82 32.04 20.63
C THR A 27 -11.76 30.55 20.27
N PHE A 28 -12.81 29.99 19.66
CA PHE A 28 -12.87 28.60 19.22
C PHE A 28 -11.62 28.18 18.42
N TRP A 29 -11.16 29.00 17.47
CA TRP A 29 -9.98 28.70 16.66
C TRP A 29 -8.67 28.76 17.44
N GLN A 30 -8.56 29.62 18.42
CA GLN A 30 -7.41 29.71 19.31
C GLN A 30 -7.35 28.45 20.20
N ARG A 31 -8.47 28.08 20.82
CA ARG A 31 -8.59 26.88 21.63
C ARG A 31 -8.26 25.64 20.83
N LEU A 32 -8.84 25.49 19.62
CA LEU A 32 -8.58 24.36 18.74
C LEU A 32 -7.08 24.23 18.37
N ARG A 33 -6.42 25.33 17.97
CA ARG A 33 -5.03 25.30 17.51
C ARG A 33 -4.00 25.21 18.63
N LEU A 34 -4.25 25.87 19.76
CA LEU A 34 -3.25 26.03 20.82
C LEU A 34 -3.40 24.99 21.92
N VAL A 35 -4.58 24.42 22.10
CA VAL A 35 -4.91 23.50 23.19
C VAL A 35 -5.33 22.14 22.65
N GLU A 36 -6.46 22.05 21.95
CA GLU A 36 -7.06 20.77 21.57
C GLU A 36 -6.21 20.00 20.55
N ALA A 37 -5.78 20.65 19.47
CA ALA A 37 -5.00 19.97 18.43
C ALA A 37 -3.65 19.43 18.91
N PRO A 38 -2.84 20.18 19.71
CA PRO A 38 -1.61 19.62 20.26
C PRO A 38 -1.83 18.45 21.22
N LEU A 39 -2.88 18.49 22.03
CA LEU A 39 -3.21 17.43 22.99
C LEU A 39 -3.79 16.19 22.28
N SER A 40 -4.58 16.39 21.23
CA SER A 40 -5.18 15.30 20.44
C SER A 40 -4.21 14.67 19.43
N SER A 41 -3.14 15.38 19.05
CA SER A 41 -2.24 14.96 17.98
C SER A 41 -1.63 13.55 18.16
N PRO A 42 -1.22 13.08 19.37
CA PRO A 42 -0.70 11.73 19.56
C PRO A 42 -1.74 10.64 19.26
N TYR A 43 -2.99 10.88 19.65
CA TYR A 43 -4.10 9.95 19.40
C TYR A 43 -4.45 9.86 17.91
N ILE A 44 -4.46 11.01 17.22
CA ILE A 44 -4.68 11.08 15.78
C ILE A 44 -3.55 10.35 15.05
N MET A 45 -2.31 10.55 15.45
CA MET A 45 -1.17 9.85 14.87
C MET A 45 -1.23 8.32 15.09
N ALA A 46 -1.67 7.86 16.25
CA ALA A 46 -1.91 6.44 16.49
C ALA A 46 -2.99 5.89 15.53
N GLY A 47 -4.04 6.68 15.26
CA GLY A 47 -5.06 6.34 14.26
C GLY A 47 -4.53 6.27 12.83
N ILE A 48 -3.64 7.19 12.45
CA ILE A 48 -2.98 7.20 11.15
C ILE A 48 -2.07 5.98 10.99
N ARG A 49 -1.29 5.62 12.01
CA ARG A 49 -0.45 4.41 12.01
C ARG A 49 -1.26 3.15 11.79
N THR A 50 -2.33 2.99 12.56
CA THR A 50 -3.25 1.87 12.40
C THR A 50 -3.85 1.83 10.99
N ALA A 51 -4.30 2.96 10.46
CA ALA A 51 -4.85 3.05 9.11
C ALA A 51 -3.80 2.68 8.04
N ALA A 52 -2.56 3.13 8.19
CA ALA A 52 -1.48 2.82 7.26
C ALA A 52 -1.19 1.31 7.20
N VAL A 53 -1.08 0.63 8.35
CA VAL A 53 -0.87 -0.83 8.41
C VAL A 53 -2.04 -1.58 7.77
N TRP A 54 -3.28 -1.17 8.05
CA TRP A 54 -4.46 -1.76 7.41
C TRP A 54 -4.48 -1.55 5.90
N THR A 55 -4.09 -0.38 5.43
CA THR A 55 -4.02 -0.06 3.99
C THR A 55 -2.96 -0.92 3.29
N ILE A 56 -1.79 -1.12 3.90
CA ILE A 56 -0.75 -2.01 3.36
C ILE A 56 -1.27 -3.45 3.27
N GLY A 57 -1.95 -3.94 4.31
CA GLY A 57 -2.58 -5.26 4.29
C GLY A 57 -3.62 -5.40 3.18
N ALA A 58 -4.50 -4.40 3.03
CA ALA A 58 -5.50 -4.40 1.95
C ALA A 58 -4.85 -4.31 0.56
N ALA A 59 -3.78 -3.51 0.41
CA ALA A 59 -3.03 -3.40 -0.84
C ALA A 59 -2.33 -4.72 -1.22
N THR A 60 -1.89 -5.52 -0.25
CA THR A 60 -1.34 -6.85 -0.50
C THR A 60 -2.39 -7.79 -1.12
N LEU A 61 -3.67 -7.61 -0.79
CA LEU A 61 -4.76 -8.40 -1.37
C LEU A 61 -5.17 -7.94 -2.78
N SER A 62 -4.64 -6.82 -3.29
CA SER A 62 -4.98 -6.32 -4.63
C SER A 62 -4.55 -7.25 -5.77
N THR A 63 -3.62 -8.17 -5.50
CA THR A 63 -3.26 -9.29 -6.40
C THR A 63 -4.49 -10.10 -6.83
N THR A 64 -5.47 -10.29 -5.94
CA THR A 64 -6.67 -11.08 -6.26
C THR A 64 -7.57 -10.43 -7.31
N ILE A 65 -7.40 -9.13 -7.54
CA ILE A 65 -8.10 -8.37 -8.58
C ILE A 65 -7.20 -8.00 -9.76
N GLY A 66 -6.02 -8.67 -9.87
CA GLY A 66 -5.09 -8.53 -10.98
C GLY A 66 -4.20 -7.29 -10.93
N GLN A 67 -4.10 -6.62 -9.78
CA GLN A 67 -3.17 -5.52 -9.61
C GLN A 67 -1.85 -6.02 -9.01
N PRO A 68 -0.68 -5.69 -9.61
CA PRO A 68 0.61 -6.08 -9.06
C PRO A 68 0.78 -5.59 -7.62
N SER A 69 1.13 -6.50 -6.73
CA SER A 69 1.34 -6.17 -5.32
C SER A 69 2.33 -7.13 -4.66
N LEU A 70 2.68 -6.85 -3.41
CA LEU A 70 3.48 -7.78 -2.59
C LEU A 70 2.73 -9.09 -2.27
N GLY A 71 1.45 -9.19 -2.64
CA GLY A 71 0.69 -10.42 -2.58
C GLY A 71 1.00 -11.40 -3.72
N ASP A 72 1.55 -10.94 -4.85
CA ASP A 72 1.83 -11.79 -6.01
C ASP A 72 2.66 -13.03 -5.65
N PRO A 73 3.81 -12.90 -4.95
CA PRO A 73 4.58 -14.08 -4.55
C PRO A 73 3.83 -14.97 -3.55
N ILE A 74 2.93 -14.42 -2.72
CA ILE A 74 2.13 -15.21 -1.78
C ILE A 74 1.16 -16.10 -2.57
N PHE A 75 0.36 -15.50 -3.47
CA PHE A 75 -0.64 -16.24 -4.24
C PHE A 75 -0.01 -17.20 -5.25
N ALA A 76 1.07 -16.80 -5.94
CA ALA A 76 1.82 -17.67 -6.82
C ALA A 76 2.44 -18.86 -6.07
N GLY A 77 3.00 -18.60 -4.88
CA GLY A 77 3.55 -19.66 -4.03
C GLY A 77 2.50 -20.64 -3.52
N LEU A 78 1.30 -20.18 -3.17
CA LEU A 78 0.17 -21.03 -2.76
C LEU A 78 -0.28 -21.93 -3.93
N GLN A 79 -0.36 -21.39 -5.14
CA GLN A 79 -0.79 -22.14 -6.32
C GLN A 79 0.25 -23.20 -6.76
N THR A 80 1.53 -22.88 -6.63
CA THR A 80 2.63 -23.78 -6.99
C THR A 80 3.12 -24.65 -5.82
N GLN A 81 2.47 -24.55 -4.65
CA GLN A 81 2.88 -25.20 -3.38
C GLN A 81 4.33 -24.89 -2.99
N ASN A 82 4.83 -23.74 -3.40
CA ASN A 82 6.18 -23.28 -3.09
C ASN A 82 6.14 -22.41 -1.81
N TRP A 83 6.31 -23.05 -0.65
CA TRP A 83 6.26 -22.40 0.66
C TRP A 83 7.36 -21.35 0.86
N VAL A 84 8.50 -21.50 0.18
CA VAL A 84 9.57 -20.49 0.26
C VAL A 84 9.11 -19.18 -0.36
N LEU A 85 8.42 -19.22 -1.49
CA LEU A 85 7.89 -18.05 -2.16
C LEU A 85 6.77 -17.39 -1.33
N VAL A 86 5.90 -18.19 -0.71
CA VAL A 86 4.87 -17.70 0.23
C VAL A 86 5.50 -16.95 1.39
N LEU A 87 6.49 -17.56 2.06
CA LEU A 87 7.19 -16.94 3.19
C LEU A 87 7.91 -15.66 2.77
N ALA A 88 8.56 -15.64 1.62
CA ALA A 88 9.22 -14.44 1.10
C ALA A 88 8.22 -13.28 0.91
N GLY A 89 7.06 -13.54 0.33
CA GLY A 89 6.00 -12.55 0.17
C GLY A 89 5.42 -12.06 1.49
N CYS A 90 5.20 -12.97 2.45
CA CYS A 90 4.74 -12.63 3.79
C CYS A 90 5.77 -11.74 4.55
N ILE A 91 7.05 -12.11 4.48
CA ILE A 91 8.13 -11.33 5.13
C ILE A 91 8.26 -9.95 4.48
N ALA A 92 8.17 -9.87 3.16
CA ALA A 92 8.25 -8.59 2.45
C ALA A 92 7.09 -7.65 2.81
N SER A 93 5.85 -8.14 2.82
CA SER A 93 4.68 -7.33 3.17
C SER A 93 4.66 -6.95 4.66
N ALA A 94 5.00 -7.87 5.56
CA ALA A 94 5.13 -7.57 6.98
C ALA A 94 6.27 -6.58 7.24
N GLY A 95 7.42 -6.74 6.58
CA GLY A 95 8.55 -5.82 6.67
C GLY A 95 8.19 -4.41 6.23
N LEU A 96 7.47 -4.27 5.11
CA LEU A 96 6.98 -2.97 4.65
C LEU A 96 6.05 -2.31 5.69
N ALA A 97 5.12 -3.09 6.26
CA ALA A 97 4.20 -2.60 7.29
C ALA A 97 4.96 -2.15 8.55
N MET A 98 5.97 -2.90 8.99
CA MET A 98 6.81 -2.55 10.13
C MET A 98 7.64 -1.28 9.87
N VAL A 99 8.21 -1.13 8.69
CA VAL A 99 8.96 0.07 8.30
C VAL A 99 8.04 1.29 8.27
N ALA A 100 6.87 1.17 7.66
CA ALA A 100 5.88 2.25 7.64
C ALA A 100 5.44 2.65 9.05
N ASP A 101 5.14 1.67 9.92
CA ASP A 101 4.78 1.92 11.31
C ASP A 101 5.92 2.60 12.10
N ALA A 102 7.16 2.14 11.94
CA ALA A 102 8.32 2.74 12.59
C ALA A 102 8.54 4.19 12.14
N LEU A 103 8.43 4.48 10.84
CA LEU A 103 8.57 5.84 10.31
C LEU A 103 7.49 6.77 10.86
N LEU A 104 6.22 6.35 10.84
CA LEU A 104 5.12 7.11 11.41
C LEU A 104 5.27 7.27 12.93
N GLY A 105 5.80 6.26 13.63
CA GLY A 105 6.12 6.32 15.05
C GLY A 105 7.20 7.36 15.39
N THR A 106 8.18 7.60 14.50
CA THR A 106 9.16 8.67 14.70
C THR A 106 8.52 10.06 14.60
N ILE A 107 7.54 10.24 13.69
CA ILE A 107 6.78 11.48 13.58
C ILE A 107 5.95 11.71 14.85
N GLU A 108 5.26 10.69 15.34
CA GLU A 108 4.48 10.75 16.57
C GLU A 108 5.35 11.15 17.78
N LYS A 109 6.50 10.48 17.95
CA LYS A 109 7.46 10.83 19.00
C LYS A 109 7.95 12.28 18.88
N GLY A 110 8.24 12.73 17.65
CA GLY A 110 8.64 14.10 17.38
C GLY A 110 7.58 15.14 17.78
N LEU A 111 6.31 14.87 17.48
CA LEU A 111 5.17 15.71 17.87
C LEU A 111 5.00 15.74 19.42
N ARG A 112 5.04 14.57 20.05
CA ARG A 112 4.90 14.42 21.50
C ARG A 112 6.03 15.11 22.27
N THR A 113 7.28 14.98 21.80
CA THR A 113 8.48 15.58 22.47
C THR A 113 8.76 17.01 22.03
N ARG A 114 7.93 17.59 21.15
CA ARG A 114 8.15 18.90 20.51
C ARG A 114 9.54 19.04 19.82
N ARG A 115 10.17 17.94 19.50
CA ARG A 115 11.46 17.92 18.78
C ARG A 115 11.19 17.97 17.28
N ARG A 116 11.23 19.18 16.70
CA ARG A 116 10.97 19.42 15.27
C ARG A 116 11.87 18.59 14.35
N VAL A 117 13.09 18.28 14.77
CA VAL A 117 14.04 17.49 13.99
C VAL A 117 13.52 16.05 13.77
N LEU A 118 12.94 15.42 14.79
CA LEU A 118 12.39 14.06 14.65
C LEU A 118 11.13 14.03 13.77
N SER A 119 10.24 14.99 13.93
CA SER A 119 9.01 15.04 13.13
C SER A 119 9.28 15.38 11.67
N LEU A 120 10.18 16.33 11.40
CA LEU A 120 10.60 16.68 10.04
C LEU A 120 11.41 15.56 9.39
N GLY A 121 12.31 14.89 10.13
CA GLY A 121 13.07 13.74 9.63
C GLY A 121 12.18 12.56 9.26
N GLY A 122 11.21 12.21 10.10
CA GLY A 122 10.23 11.17 9.80
C GLY A 122 9.36 11.51 8.58
N LEU A 123 8.87 12.75 8.49
CA LEU A 123 8.09 13.23 7.35
C LEU A 123 8.91 13.20 6.05
N ALA A 124 10.15 13.67 6.10
CA ALA A 124 11.06 13.63 4.95
C ALA A 124 11.34 12.20 4.49
N ALA A 125 11.54 11.25 5.41
CA ALA A 125 11.73 9.85 5.07
C ALA A 125 10.50 9.22 4.40
N VAL A 126 9.29 9.52 4.89
CA VAL A 126 8.03 9.06 4.26
C VAL A 126 7.88 9.67 2.87
N LEU A 127 8.10 10.97 2.71
CA LEU A 127 8.02 11.65 1.41
C LEU A 127 9.05 11.09 0.42
N LEU A 128 10.29 10.86 0.86
CA LEU A 128 11.32 10.23 0.02
C LEU A 128 10.94 8.82 -0.39
N GLY A 129 10.35 8.03 0.50
CA GLY A 129 9.84 6.70 0.18
C GLY A 129 8.72 6.74 -0.88
N ILE A 130 7.79 7.67 -0.75
CA ILE A 130 6.71 7.87 -1.73
C ILE A 130 7.27 8.34 -3.07
N LEU A 131 8.20 9.31 -3.06
CA LEU A 131 8.85 9.80 -4.29
C LEU A 131 9.66 8.71 -4.98
N ALA A 132 10.41 7.90 -4.23
CA ALA A 132 11.14 6.77 -4.78
C ALA A 132 10.20 5.73 -5.41
N ALA A 133 9.08 5.41 -4.74
CA ALA A 133 8.07 4.50 -5.28
C ALA A 133 7.41 5.04 -6.56
N LEU A 134 7.09 6.34 -6.58
CA LEU A 134 6.56 7.00 -7.77
C LEU A 134 7.58 7.00 -8.91
N PHE A 135 8.84 7.33 -8.61
CA PHE A 135 9.92 7.34 -9.63
C PHE A 135 10.10 5.96 -10.26
N VAL A 136 10.12 4.90 -9.45
CA VAL A 136 10.19 3.51 -9.95
C VAL A 136 8.94 3.16 -10.76
N SER A 137 7.75 3.60 -10.32
CA SER A 137 6.49 3.34 -11.04
C SER A 137 6.41 4.06 -12.39
N PHE A 138 6.91 5.29 -12.47
CA PHE A 138 6.95 6.05 -13.73
C PHE A 138 8.11 5.62 -14.64
N GLY A 139 9.24 5.22 -14.05
CA GLY A 139 10.42 4.77 -14.81
C GLY A 139 10.26 3.38 -15.45
N ASN A 140 9.35 2.56 -14.93
CA ASN A 140 9.10 1.19 -15.43
C ASN A 140 7.93 1.09 -16.44
N ARG A 141 7.45 2.20 -16.98
CA ARG A 141 6.55 2.19 -18.13
C ARG A 141 7.37 1.95 -19.41
N ASP A 142 7.87 0.72 -19.57
CA ASP A 142 8.28 0.23 -20.88
C ASP A 142 6.98 -0.05 -21.69
N ASP A 143 6.49 0.95 -22.40
CA ASP A 143 5.31 0.87 -23.28
C ASP A 143 5.47 -0.11 -24.46
N ASP A 144 6.67 -0.71 -24.61
CA ASP A 144 7.04 -1.58 -25.74
C ASP A 144 7.04 -3.08 -25.36
N ARG A 145 6.39 -3.48 -24.26
CA ARG A 145 6.31 -4.88 -23.87
C ARG A 145 4.96 -5.48 -24.19
N ILE A 146 4.96 -6.66 -24.83
CA ILE A 146 3.75 -7.46 -25.00
C ILE A 146 3.45 -8.15 -23.67
N VAL A 147 2.32 -7.86 -23.06
CA VAL A 147 1.90 -8.43 -21.77
C VAL A 147 1.03 -9.65 -22.01
N ILE A 148 1.51 -10.83 -21.58
CA ILE A 148 0.77 -12.08 -21.70
C ILE A 148 0.12 -12.41 -20.35
N GLY A 149 -1.21 -12.56 -20.36
CA GLY A 149 -1.98 -12.95 -19.19
C GLY A 149 -2.16 -14.46 -19.09
N ALA A 150 -2.05 -15.01 -17.87
CA ALA A 150 -2.38 -16.40 -17.57
C ALA A 150 -3.36 -16.49 -16.42
N LYS A 151 -4.40 -17.32 -16.58
CA LYS A 151 -5.33 -17.67 -15.49
C LYS A 151 -4.62 -18.61 -14.50
N SER A 152 -5.27 -18.86 -13.36
CA SER A 152 -4.73 -19.66 -12.25
C SER A 152 -4.62 -21.18 -12.54
N PHE A 153 -4.58 -21.61 -13.79
CA PHE A 153 -4.48 -23.01 -14.18
C PHE A 153 -3.08 -23.34 -14.66
N SER A 154 -2.56 -24.51 -14.28
CA SER A 154 -1.18 -24.93 -14.59
C SER A 154 -0.86 -24.91 -16.08
N GLU A 155 -1.80 -25.34 -16.93
CA GLU A 155 -1.62 -25.32 -18.38
C GLU A 155 -1.55 -23.90 -18.95
N GLN A 156 -2.25 -22.94 -18.34
CA GLN A 156 -2.21 -21.54 -18.77
C GLN A 156 -0.81 -20.92 -18.58
N TYR A 157 -0.13 -21.28 -17.50
CA TYR A 157 1.25 -20.83 -17.27
C TYR A 157 2.20 -21.39 -18.35
N VAL A 158 2.06 -22.67 -18.70
CA VAL A 158 2.88 -23.31 -19.73
C VAL A 158 2.64 -22.65 -21.07
N LEU A 159 1.37 -22.44 -21.45
CA LEU A 159 1.00 -21.82 -22.73
C LEU A 159 1.48 -20.38 -22.82
N ALA A 160 1.30 -19.59 -21.76
CA ALA A 160 1.78 -18.21 -21.70
C ALA A 160 3.31 -18.14 -21.88
N ARG A 161 4.07 -19.03 -21.23
CA ARG A 161 5.53 -19.10 -21.37
C ARG A 161 5.95 -19.53 -22.78
N LEU A 162 5.25 -20.45 -23.39
CA LEU A 162 5.52 -20.93 -24.75
C LEU A 162 5.28 -19.85 -25.80
N ILE A 163 4.17 -19.09 -25.66
CA ILE A 163 3.89 -17.94 -26.52
C ILE A 163 4.96 -16.85 -26.30
N GLY A 164 5.30 -16.56 -25.05
CA GLY A 164 6.30 -15.55 -24.73
C GLY A 164 7.68 -15.89 -25.29
N GLN A 165 8.15 -17.12 -25.16
CA GLN A 165 9.41 -17.57 -25.75
C GLN A 165 9.43 -17.41 -27.29
N ARG A 166 8.30 -17.66 -27.95
CA ARG A 166 8.17 -17.46 -29.39
C ARG A 166 8.26 -15.98 -29.78
N LEU A 167 7.63 -15.11 -28.99
CA LEU A 167 7.70 -13.66 -29.21
C LEU A 167 9.09 -13.11 -28.94
N GLU A 168 9.74 -13.55 -27.86
CA GLU A 168 11.12 -13.18 -27.52
C GLU A 168 12.11 -13.62 -28.60
N ALA A 169 11.94 -14.82 -29.16
CA ALA A 169 12.75 -15.31 -30.27
C ALA A 169 12.60 -14.49 -31.55
N ASN A 170 11.49 -13.73 -31.69
CA ASN A 170 11.25 -12.79 -32.77
C ASN A 170 11.59 -11.33 -32.42
N GLY A 171 12.27 -11.10 -31.29
CA GLY A 171 12.78 -9.79 -30.89
C GLY A 171 11.79 -8.92 -30.10
N TYR A 172 10.63 -9.44 -29.74
CA TYR A 172 9.67 -8.71 -28.88
C TYR A 172 10.07 -8.83 -27.40
N ARG A 173 9.82 -7.77 -26.66
CA ARG A 173 9.93 -7.79 -25.18
C ARG A 173 8.62 -8.30 -24.60
N VAL A 174 8.68 -9.30 -23.71
CA VAL A 174 7.50 -9.92 -23.13
C VAL A 174 7.47 -9.69 -21.62
N ALA A 175 6.27 -9.44 -21.12
CA ALA A 175 5.96 -9.44 -19.70
C ALA A 175 4.82 -10.42 -19.43
N TYR A 176 4.80 -11.00 -18.23
CA TYR A 176 3.79 -11.99 -17.86
C TYR A 176 2.94 -11.47 -16.68
N ARG A 177 1.64 -11.67 -16.78
CA ARG A 177 0.68 -11.49 -15.68
C ARG A 177 0.02 -12.81 -15.37
N ASP A 178 0.49 -13.45 -14.31
CA ASP A 178 0.07 -14.78 -13.89
C ASP A 178 -1.03 -14.69 -12.80
N GLY A 179 -1.80 -15.76 -12.64
CA GLY A 179 -2.74 -15.92 -11.53
C GLY A 179 -4.05 -15.14 -11.64
N LEU A 180 -4.45 -14.74 -12.83
CA LEU A 180 -5.66 -13.95 -13.04
C LEU A 180 -6.93 -14.81 -12.92
N GLY A 181 -7.91 -14.32 -12.13
CA GLY A 181 -9.26 -14.89 -12.18
C GLY A 181 -9.95 -14.59 -13.53
N SER A 182 -10.86 -15.47 -13.98
CA SER A 182 -11.46 -15.38 -15.33
C SER A 182 -12.10 -14.02 -15.64
N ALA A 183 -12.85 -13.44 -14.70
CA ALA A 183 -13.48 -12.13 -14.89
C ALA A 183 -12.45 -10.98 -14.96
N VAL A 184 -11.36 -11.09 -14.19
CA VAL A 184 -10.28 -10.10 -14.16
C VAL A 184 -9.46 -10.19 -15.44
N ALA A 185 -9.15 -11.40 -15.90
CA ALA A 185 -8.41 -11.65 -17.12
C ALA A 185 -9.13 -11.05 -18.35
N HIS A 186 -10.43 -11.29 -18.49
CA HIS A 186 -11.23 -10.74 -19.58
C HIS A 186 -11.25 -9.20 -19.55
N ARG A 187 -11.44 -8.59 -18.38
CA ARG A 187 -11.40 -7.14 -18.22
C ARG A 187 -10.02 -6.57 -18.54
N ALA A 188 -8.95 -7.26 -18.14
CA ALA A 188 -7.59 -6.83 -18.38
C ALA A 188 -7.25 -6.80 -19.89
N VAL A 189 -7.73 -7.77 -20.66
CA VAL A 189 -7.61 -7.75 -22.12
C VAL A 189 -8.44 -6.61 -22.72
N SER A 190 -9.68 -6.45 -22.30
CA SER A 190 -10.56 -5.40 -22.86
C SER A 190 -10.11 -3.96 -22.54
N SER A 191 -9.34 -3.79 -21.45
CA SER A 191 -8.76 -2.49 -21.05
C SER A 191 -7.35 -2.24 -21.63
N GLY A 192 -6.77 -3.19 -22.37
CA GLY A 192 -5.38 -3.10 -22.85
C GLY A 192 -4.31 -3.26 -21.77
N ALA A 193 -4.68 -3.76 -20.59
CA ALA A 193 -3.73 -4.06 -19.52
C ALA A 193 -2.98 -5.40 -19.75
N ILE A 194 -3.48 -6.23 -20.66
CA ILE A 194 -2.90 -7.46 -21.18
C ILE A 194 -3.17 -7.48 -22.68
N ASP A 195 -2.15 -7.84 -23.47
CA ASP A 195 -2.24 -7.87 -24.93
C ASP A 195 -2.69 -9.24 -25.43
N ILE A 196 -2.24 -10.31 -24.76
CA ILE A 196 -2.51 -11.70 -25.17
C ILE A 196 -2.94 -12.51 -23.95
N MET A 197 -4.00 -13.29 -24.14
CA MET A 197 -4.46 -14.28 -23.15
C MET A 197 -4.92 -15.54 -23.89
N VAL A 198 -4.60 -16.71 -23.34
CA VAL A 198 -5.18 -17.97 -23.79
C VAL A 198 -6.48 -18.21 -23.02
N ASP A 199 -7.58 -18.44 -23.73
CA ASP A 199 -8.85 -18.85 -23.15
C ASP A 199 -9.42 -20.04 -23.88
N TYR A 200 -10.26 -20.81 -23.20
CA TYR A 200 -10.94 -21.95 -23.77
C TYR A 200 -12.34 -21.56 -24.19
N THR A 201 -12.68 -21.80 -25.44
CA THR A 201 -14.05 -21.74 -25.92
C THR A 201 -14.70 -23.08 -25.60
N GLY A 202 -15.41 -23.15 -24.48
CA GLY A 202 -16.19 -24.30 -24.06
C GLY A 202 -17.67 -24.04 -24.10
#